data_f39bcbba5737f4f54bfb920445cb0e33
#
_entry.id   f39bcbba5737f4f54bfb920445cb0e33
#
_cell.length_a   1.000
_cell.length_b   1.000
_cell.length_c   1.000
_cell.angle_alpha   90.00
_cell.angle_beta   90.00
_cell.angle_gamma   90.00
#
_symmetry.space_group_name_H-M   'P 1'
#
loop_
_entity.id
_entity.type
_entity.pdbx_description
1 polymer ?
#
loop_
_entity_poly.entity_id
_entity_poly.type
_entity_poly.pdbx_seq_one_letter_code
_entity_poly.pdbx_strand_id
1 'polypeptide(L)'
;MAKVITAREAEELARKGESPPAGAILTPSARDVFSGKVKPSFKAPGAHGAGGKPAAPSIPDYEFKWTPGSDPKTPAEIEKFFHSPALHVLKERICDMGRRLWQRDYTDGNGGNITIRVGDNLALCTPTLICKGFMKPEDMCLVDLDGN
;
A
#
# COMPACT_ATOMS: atom_id res chain seq x y z
N MET A 1 -33.40 7.98 17.54
CA MET A 1 -32.13 7.19 17.65
C MET A 1 -31.00 8.16 17.87
N ALA A 2 -30.11 7.89 18.83
CA ALA A 2 -28.93 8.73 19.04
C ALA A 2 -27.95 8.57 17.82
N LYS A 3 -27.50 9.70 17.27
CA LYS A 3 -26.54 9.69 16.16
C LYS A 3 -25.15 9.32 16.70
N VAL A 4 -24.49 8.34 16.09
CA VAL A 4 -23.10 8.00 16.39
C VAL A 4 -22.18 8.88 15.55
N ILE A 5 -21.23 9.56 16.19
CA ILE A 5 -20.21 10.39 15.52
C ILE A 5 -18.90 9.62 15.47
N THR A 6 -18.41 9.37 14.26
CA THR A 6 -17.12 8.73 13.99
C THR A 6 -15.97 9.75 14.08
N ALA A 7 -14.71 9.28 14.10
CA ALA A 7 -13.55 10.15 14.11
C ALA A 7 -13.55 11.13 12.92
N ARG A 8 -13.91 10.66 11.74
CA ARG A 8 -13.96 11.48 10.51
C ARG A 8 -15.00 12.61 10.61
N GLU A 9 -16.21 12.29 11.08
CA GLU A 9 -17.24 13.29 11.28
C GLU A 9 -16.85 14.29 12.37
N ALA A 10 -16.16 13.82 13.42
CA ALA A 10 -15.63 14.67 14.47
C ALA A 10 -14.58 15.67 13.94
N GLU A 11 -13.69 15.23 13.06
CA GLU A 11 -12.71 16.10 12.40
C GLU A 11 -13.37 17.15 11.50
N GLU A 12 -14.41 16.77 10.76
CA GLU A 12 -15.18 17.70 9.93
C GLU A 12 -15.89 18.78 10.77
N LEU A 13 -16.51 18.39 11.89
CA LEU A 13 -17.14 19.32 12.82
C LEU A 13 -16.10 20.25 13.48
N ALA A 14 -15.00 19.68 13.96
CA ALA A 14 -13.92 20.48 14.56
C ALA A 14 -13.32 21.48 13.59
N ARG A 15 -13.19 21.11 12.30
CA ARG A 15 -12.71 22.02 11.24
C ARG A 15 -13.64 23.19 11.00
N LYS A 16 -14.96 22.98 11.16
CA LYS A 16 -15.99 24.02 11.05
C LYS A 16 -16.16 24.84 12.33
N GLY A 17 -15.45 24.48 13.40
CA GLY A 17 -15.63 25.08 14.72
C GLY A 17 -16.93 24.67 15.40
N GLU A 18 -17.55 23.58 14.94
CA GLU A 18 -18.83 23.09 15.46
C GLU A 18 -18.62 22.04 16.54
N SER A 19 -19.47 22.05 17.54
CA SER A 19 -19.51 21.02 18.59
C SER A 19 -20.43 19.86 18.17
N PRO A 20 -20.21 18.65 18.72
CA PRO A 20 -21.07 17.52 18.41
C PRO A 20 -22.52 17.81 18.83
N PRO A 21 -23.50 17.33 18.06
CA PRO A 21 -24.93 17.52 18.40
C PRO A 21 -25.25 16.98 19.79
N ALA A 22 -26.14 17.68 20.52
CA ALA A 22 -26.59 17.24 21.85
C ALA A 22 -27.18 15.82 21.78
N GLY A 23 -26.71 14.93 22.66
CA GLY A 23 -27.16 13.53 22.70
C GLY A 23 -26.47 12.60 21.67
N ALA A 24 -25.48 13.06 20.91
CA ALA A 24 -24.72 12.19 20.03
C ALA A 24 -23.78 11.27 20.84
N ILE A 25 -23.65 10.05 20.36
CA ILE A 25 -22.69 9.07 20.90
C ILE A 25 -21.37 9.23 20.13
N LEU A 26 -20.31 9.61 20.85
CA LEU A 26 -18.98 9.75 20.26
C LEU A 26 -18.21 8.43 20.36
N THR A 27 -17.61 7.98 19.26
CA THR A 27 -16.60 6.90 19.31
C THR A 27 -15.38 7.35 20.13
N PRO A 28 -14.57 6.42 20.68
CA PRO A 28 -13.35 6.79 21.42
C PRO A 28 -12.45 7.76 20.65
N SER A 29 -12.18 7.46 19.37
CA SER A 29 -11.37 8.32 18.50
C SER A 29 -12.02 9.69 18.22
N ALA A 30 -13.35 9.76 18.13
CA ALA A 30 -14.06 11.03 17.99
C ALA A 30 -13.93 11.91 19.24
N ARG A 31 -13.92 11.31 20.43
CA ARG A 31 -13.67 12.02 21.71
C ARG A 31 -12.27 12.62 21.77
N ASP A 32 -11.28 11.90 21.27
CA ASP A 32 -9.87 12.35 21.24
C ASP A 32 -9.70 13.59 20.36
N VAL A 33 -10.43 13.68 19.23
CA VAL A 33 -10.46 14.86 18.37
C VAL A 33 -10.96 16.08 19.12
N PHE A 34 -12.12 15.98 19.80
CA PHE A 34 -12.70 17.11 20.57
C PHE A 34 -11.95 17.42 21.88
N SER A 35 -11.24 16.45 22.46
CA SER A 35 -10.43 16.67 23.66
C SER A 35 -9.08 17.34 23.36
N GLY A 36 -8.76 17.59 22.10
CA GLY A 36 -7.47 18.18 21.69
C GLY A 36 -6.26 17.26 21.87
N LYS A 37 -6.47 15.98 22.21
CA LYS A 37 -5.40 14.98 22.37
C LYS A 37 -4.83 14.55 21.01
N VAL A 38 -5.66 14.62 19.96
CA VAL A 38 -5.24 14.39 18.59
C VAL A 38 -5.35 15.73 17.86
N LYS A 39 -4.24 16.33 17.50
CA LYS A 39 -4.27 17.42 16.52
C LYS A 39 -4.69 16.78 15.20
N PRO A 40 -5.72 17.30 14.50
CA PRO A 40 -6.11 16.76 13.20
C PRO A 40 -4.90 16.80 12.28
N SER A 41 -4.30 15.63 12.02
CA SER A 41 -3.09 15.50 11.19
C SER A 41 -3.41 15.59 9.70
N PHE A 42 -4.67 15.75 9.35
CA PHE A 42 -5.09 15.92 7.97
C PHE A 42 -4.97 17.39 7.58
N LYS A 43 -3.79 17.83 7.14
CA LYS A 43 -3.72 18.93 6.21
C LYS A 43 -4.48 18.49 4.96
N ALA A 44 -5.70 19.04 4.77
CA ALA A 44 -6.29 18.99 3.43
C ALA A 44 -5.20 19.39 2.43
N PRO A 45 -5.08 18.74 1.25
CA PRO A 45 -4.19 19.22 0.23
C PRO A 45 -4.57 20.68 -0.03
N GLY A 46 -3.79 21.60 0.55
CA GLY A 46 -3.96 23.01 0.36
C GLY A 46 -3.89 23.28 -1.12
N ALA A 47 -4.73 24.17 -1.62
CA ALA A 47 -4.60 24.72 -2.95
C ALA A 47 -3.11 25.03 -3.16
N HIS A 48 -2.47 24.29 -4.07
CA HIS A 48 -1.07 24.46 -4.38
C HIS A 48 -0.87 25.84 -4.97
N GLY A 49 -0.34 26.77 -4.14
CA GLY A 49 0.30 27.96 -4.68
C GLY A 49 1.37 27.50 -5.67
N ALA A 50 1.52 28.24 -6.75
CA ALA A 50 2.46 27.98 -7.83
C ALA A 50 3.93 28.13 -7.37
N GLY A 51 4.37 27.20 -6.55
CA GLY A 51 5.77 26.97 -6.19
C GLY A 51 6.10 25.58 -6.68
N GLY A 52 7.15 25.43 -7.48
CA GLY A 52 7.52 24.22 -8.19
C GLY A 52 7.35 22.97 -7.36
N LYS A 53 6.50 22.08 -7.86
CA LYS A 53 6.31 20.73 -7.36
C LYS A 53 7.69 20.11 -7.26
N PRO A 54 8.18 19.68 -6.07
CA PRO A 54 9.36 18.83 -6.05
C PRO A 54 8.99 17.65 -6.93
N ALA A 55 9.76 17.44 -8.00
CA ALA A 55 9.56 16.29 -8.87
C ALA A 55 9.49 15.07 -7.95
N ALA A 56 8.35 14.40 -7.94
CA ALA A 56 8.26 13.09 -7.31
C ALA A 56 9.45 12.31 -7.87
N PRO A 57 10.24 11.60 -7.04
CA PRO A 57 11.31 10.79 -7.57
C PRO A 57 10.66 9.93 -8.65
N SER A 58 11.08 10.15 -9.89
CA SER A 58 10.60 9.37 -11.02
C SER A 58 11.04 7.95 -10.73
N ILE A 59 10.12 7.13 -10.25
CA ILE A 59 10.32 5.68 -10.29
C ILE A 59 10.46 5.43 -11.79
N PRO A 60 11.62 4.96 -12.27
CA PRO A 60 11.76 4.68 -13.69
C PRO A 60 10.59 3.81 -14.09
N ASP A 61 9.90 4.16 -15.17
CA ASP A 61 8.86 3.32 -15.75
C ASP A 61 9.52 2.04 -16.23
N TYR A 62 9.77 1.13 -15.29
CA TYR A 62 10.26 -0.20 -15.58
C TYR A 62 9.06 -1.06 -15.91
N GLU A 63 8.70 -1.08 -17.18
CA GLU A 63 7.71 -2.00 -17.71
C GLU A 63 8.39 -3.33 -18.01
N PHE A 64 8.08 -4.35 -17.21
CA PHE A 64 8.50 -5.69 -17.50
C PHE A 64 7.68 -6.22 -18.68
N LYS A 65 8.36 -6.58 -19.77
CA LYS A 65 7.72 -7.13 -20.97
C LYS A 65 8.11 -8.58 -21.13
N TRP A 66 7.13 -9.43 -21.38
CA TRP A 66 7.36 -10.81 -21.78
C TRP A 66 6.77 -11.05 -23.16
N THR A 67 7.27 -12.08 -23.85
CA THR A 67 6.72 -12.53 -25.12
C THR A 67 5.60 -13.53 -24.83
N PRO A 68 4.38 -13.38 -25.39
CA PRO A 68 3.32 -14.37 -25.24
C PRO A 68 3.80 -15.78 -25.60
N GLY A 69 3.46 -16.76 -24.78
CA GLY A 69 3.90 -18.15 -24.95
C GLY A 69 5.31 -18.47 -24.47
N SER A 70 6.02 -17.50 -23.88
CA SER A 70 7.41 -17.69 -23.39
C SER A 70 7.51 -18.11 -21.92
N ASP A 71 6.40 -18.41 -21.27
CA ASP A 71 6.41 -18.86 -19.89
C ASP A 71 7.25 -20.14 -19.73
N PRO A 72 8.08 -20.22 -18.67
CA PRO A 72 8.87 -21.41 -18.40
C PRO A 72 7.95 -22.60 -18.10
N LYS A 73 8.28 -23.77 -18.64
CA LYS A 73 7.41 -24.97 -18.59
C LYS A 73 7.98 -26.06 -17.70
N THR A 74 9.27 -26.08 -17.49
CA THR A 74 9.94 -27.08 -16.67
C THR A 74 10.38 -26.51 -15.33
N PRO A 75 10.47 -27.31 -14.28
CA PRO A 75 10.97 -26.84 -12.98
C PRO A 75 12.31 -26.12 -13.06
N ALA A 76 13.23 -26.60 -13.88
CA ALA A 76 14.54 -25.99 -14.07
C ALA A 76 14.44 -24.60 -14.76
N GLU A 77 13.54 -24.44 -15.73
CA GLU A 77 13.28 -23.16 -16.37
C GLU A 77 12.60 -22.18 -15.41
N ILE A 78 11.64 -22.65 -14.61
CA ILE A 78 10.96 -21.85 -13.58
C ILE A 78 11.99 -21.33 -12.57
N GLU A 79 12.86 -22.18 -12.07
CA GLU A 79 13.92 -21.81 -11.12
C GLU A 79 14.88 -20.77 -11.73
N LYS A 80 15.34 -21.01 -12.96
CA LYS A 80 16.18 -20.06 -13.69
C LYS A 80 15.49 -18.73 -13.93
N PHE A 81 14.21 -18.74 -14.28
CA PHE A 81 13.41 -17.55 -14.48
C PHE A 81 13.25 -16.78 -13.18
N PHE A 82 12.87 -17.46 -12.10
CA PHE A 82 12.67 -16.87 -10.78
C PHE A 82 13.93 -16.20 -10.22
N HIS A 83 15.12 -16.72 -10.54
CA HIS A 83 16.41 -16.15 -10.16
C HIS A 83 17.03 -15.25 -11.23
N SER A 84 16.29 -14.93 -12.28
CA SER A 84 16.80 -14.05 -13.34
C SER A 84 17.03 -12.63 -12.85
N PRO A 85 18.01 -11.89 -13.40
CA PRO A 85 18.24 -10.49 -13.06
C PRO A 85 17.01 -9.61 -13.27
N ALA A 86 16.21 -9.91 -14.30
CA ALA A 86 14.98 -9.17 -14.59
C ALA A 86 13.95 -9.31 -13.46
N LEU A 87 13.72 -10.54 -12.97
CA LEU A 87 12.82 -10.74 -11.82
C LEU A 87 13.40 -10.20 -10.53
N HIS A 88 14.71 -10.23 -10.35
CA HIS A 88 15.34 -9.64 -9.17
C HIS A 88 15.00 -8.15 -9.00
N VAL A 89 15.08 -7.38 -10.09
CA VAL A 89 14.68 -5.95 -10.09
C VAL A 89 13.21 -5.78 -9.69
N LEU A 90 12.31 -6.66 -10.17
CA LEU A 90 10.91 -6.60 -9.78
C LEU A 90 10.69 -6.96 -8.31
N LYS A 91 11.44 -7.93 -7.79
CA LYS A 91 11.41 -8.30 -6.36
C LYS A 91 11.83 -7.12 -5.48
N GLU A 92 12.91 -6.43 -5.82
CA GLU A 92 13.34 -5.22 -5.13
C GLU A 92 12.28 -4.12 -5.18
N ARG A 93 11.60 -3.95 -6.32
CA ARG A 93 10.52 -2.99 -6.49
C ARG A 93 9.31 -3.32 -5.60
N ILE A 94 8.94 -4.59 -5.48
CA ILE A 94 7.89 -5.04 -4.55
C ILE A 94 8.29 -4.73 -3.11
N CYS A 95 9.53 -5.01 -2.72
CA CYS A 95 10.05 -4.70 -1.38
C CYS A 95 10.01 -3.20 -1.09
N ASP A 96 10.43 -2.36 -2.04
CA ASP A 96 10.39 -0.90 -1.88
C ASP A 96 8.94 -0.39 -1.73
N MET A 97 8.03 -0.90 -2.55
CA MET A 97 6.61 -0.55 -2.45
C MET A 97 6.02 -0.98 -1.08
N GLY A 98 6.32 -2.20 -0.64
CA GLY A 98 5.89 -2.70 0.66
C GLY A 98 6.40 -1.83 1.80
N ARG A 99 7.67 -1.43 1.76
CA ARG A 99 8.27 -0.52 2.74
C ARG A 99 7.57 0.84 2.76
N ARG A 100 7.25 1.40 1.60
CA ARG A 100 6.53 2.69 1.50
C ARG A 100 5.11 2.61 2.04
N LEU A 101 4.40 1.50 1.78
CA LEU A 101 3.06 1.27 2.33
C LEU A 101 3.11 1.20 3.86
N TRP A 102 4.08 0.45 4.40
CA TRP A 102 4.27 0.31 5.84
C TRP A 102 4.66 1.65 6.50
N GLN A 103 5.59 2.41 5.91
CA GLN A 103 6.02 3.70 6.43
C GLN A 103 4.93 4.78 6.44
N ARG A 104 3.89 4.59 5.65
CA ARG A 104 2.74 5.51 5.55
C ARG A 104 1.50 5.01 6.28
N ASP A 105 1.66 3.97 7.09
CA ASP A 105 0.58 3.35 7.87
C ASP A 105 -0.62 2.87 7.02
N TYR A 106 -0.38 2.51 5.74
CA TYR A 106 -1.39 1.87 4.89
C TYR A 106 -1.57 0.39 5.21
N THR A 107 -0.61 -0.21 5.90
CA THR A 107 -0.67 -1.58 6.40
C THR A 107 0.00 -1.64 7.77
N ASP A 108 -0.62 -2.38 8.67
CA ASP A 108 -0.18 -2.59 10.05
C ASP A 108 0.80 -3.77 10.23
N GLY A 109 1.33 -4.27 9.12
CA GLY A 109 2.28 -5.38 9.16
C GLY A 109 2.21 -6.25 7.91
N ASN A 110 1.59 -7.43 8.03
CA ASN A 110 1.50 -8.42 6.96
C ASN A 110 0.22 -8.32 6.10
N GLY A 111 -0.64 -7.34 6.36
CA GLY A 111 -1.88 -7.13 5.61
C GLY A 111 -1.64 -6.78 4.14
N GLY A 112 -2.56 -7.23 3.28
CA GLY A 112 -2.53 -7.01 1.83
C GLY A 112 -1.44 -7.80 1.09
N ASN A 113 -1.55 -7.85 -0.23
CA ASN A 113 -0.56 -8.47 -1.12
C ASN A 113 -0.21 -7.51 -2.25
N ILE A 114 1.03 -7.63 -2.76
CA ILE A 114 1.51 -6.94 -3.94
C ILE A 114 1.85 -8.00 -4.96
N THR A 115 1.35 -7.84 -6.17
CA THR A 115 1.53 -8.82 -7.24
C THR A 115 1.91 -8.11 -8.52
N ILE A 116 2.87 -8.66 -9.27
CA ILE A 116 3.26 -8.21 -10.60
C ILE A 116 3.10 -9.38 -11.56
N ARG A 117 2.31 -9.21 -12.61
CA ARG A 117 2.22 -10.21 -13.68
C ARG A 117 3.53 -10.24 -14.47
N VAL A 118 4.09 -11.43 -14.63
CA VAL A 118 5.41 -11.63 -15.27
C VAL A 118 5.39 -12.63 -16.42
N GLY A 119 4.23 -13.14 -16.78
CA GLY A 119 4.01 -14.08 -17.88
C GLY A 119 2.54 -14.17 -18.27
N ASP A 120 2.25 -15.07 -19.21
CA ASP A 120 0.86 -15.33 -19.61
C ASP A 120 0.06 -15.96 -18.49
N ASN A 121 0.70 -16.87 -17.72
CA ASN A 121 0.09 -17.57 -16.59
C ASN A 121 0.93 -17.44 -15.31
N LEU A 122 1.82 -16.43 -15.21
CA LEU A 122 2.72 -16.29 -14.07
C LEU A 122 2.63 -14.91 -13.43
N ALA A 123 2.70 -14.90 -12.10
CA ALA A 123 2.75 -13.69 -11.30
C ALA A 123 3.78 -13.81 -10.17
N LEU A 124 4.53 -12.73 -9.96
CA LEU A 124 5.42 -12.57 -8.82
C LEU A 124 4.62 -11.94 -7.67
N CYS A 125 4.63 -12.57 -6.51
CA CYS A 125 3.78 -12.19 -5.38
C CYS A 125 4.58 -12.01 -4.09
N THR A 126 4.02 -11.20 -3.19
CA THR A 126 4.51 -11.12 -1.82
C THR A 126 4.19 -12.40 -1.04
N PRO A 127 5.04 -12.79 -0.08
CA PRO A 127 4.81 -13.94 0.77
C PRO A 127 3.66 -13.70 1.77
N THR A 128 3.14 -14.79 2.31
CA THR A 128 2.21 -14.77 3.44
C THR A 128 2.95 -14.53 4.75
N LEU A 129 2.32 -13.85 5.70
CA LEU A 129 2.78 -13.64 7.08
C LEU A 129 4.08 -12.84 7.27
N ILE A 130 4.65 -12.26 6.23
CA ILE A 130 5.80 -11.35 6.35
C ILE A 130 5.32 -9.91 6.31
N CYS A 131 5.81 -9.10 7.27
CA CYS A 131 5.52 -7.68 7.32
C CYS A 131 6.04 -6.96 6.06
N LYS A 132 5.17 -6.18 5.42
CA LYS A 132 5.48 -5.50 4.15
C LYS A 132 6.68 -4.55 4.25
N GLY A 133 6.95 -4.02 5.44
CA GLY A 133 8.10 -3.13 5.69
C GLY A 133 9.46 -3.85 5.71
N PHE A 134 9.48 -5.16 5.90
CA PHE A 134 10.70 -5.94 6.16
C PHE A 134 10.94 -7.08 5.16
N MET A 135 10.14 -7.15 4.10
CA MET A 135 10.34 -8.12 3.03
C MET A 135 11.70 -7.97 2.34
N LYS A 136 12.25 -9.09 1.93
CA LYS A 136 13.47 -9.19 1.11
C LYS A 136 13.14 -9.80 -0.26
N PRO A 137 13.96 -9.58 -1.30
CA PRO A 137 13.77 -10.18 -2.60
C PRO A 137 13.65 -11.72 -2.57
N GLU A 138 14.33 -12.36 -1.64
CA GLU A 138 14.34 -13.83 -1.46
C GLU A 138 13.01 -14.35 -0.91
N ASP A 139 12.20 -13.49 -0.26
CA ASP A 139 10.93 -13.88 0.32
C ASP A 139 9.81 -13.98 -0.72
N MET A 140 10.01 -13.45 -1.93
CA MET A 140 8.98 -13.44 -2.97
C MET A 140 8.65 -14.84 -3.47
N CYS A 141 7.41 -14.98 -3.95
CA CYS A 141 6.91 -16.22 -4.54
C CYS A 141 6.60 -16.00 -6.02
N LEU A 142 6.80 -17.03 -6.82
CA LEU A 142 6.26 -17.10 -8.19
C LEU A 142 5.07 -18.06 -8.16
N VAL A 143 3.93 -17.62 -8.67
CA VAL A 143 2.69 -18.40 -8.67
C VAL A 143 2.09 -18.37 -10.08
N ASP A 144 1.33 -19.42 -10.42
CA ASP A 144 0.47 -19.36 -11.60
C ASP A 144 -0.84 -18.61 -11.28
N LEU A 145 -1.64 -18.31 -12.30
CA LEU A 145 -2.93 -17.62 -12.11
C LEU A 145 -4.03 -18.54 -11.54
N ASP A 146 -3.75 -19.84 -11.40
CA ASP A 146 -4.62 -20.81 -10.75
C ASP A 146 -4.32 -20.92 -9.25
N GLY A 147 -3.23 -20.29 -8.79
CA GLY A 147 -2.87 -20.18 -7.37
C GLY A 147 -1.92 -21.27 -6.88
N ASN A 148 -1.19 -21.93 -7.79
CA ASN A 148 -0.18 -22.92 -7.44
C ASN A 148 1.20 -22.29 -7.36
#